data_9371193294d9f08ea8c5831da14ed047
#
_entry.id   9371193294d9f08ea8c5831da14ed047
#
_cell.length_a   1.000
_cell.length_b   1.000
_cell.length_c   1.000
_cell.angle_alpha   90.00
_cell.angle_beta   90.00
_cell.angle_gamma   90.00
#
_symmetry.space_group_name_H-M   'P 1'
#
loop_
_entity.id
_entity.type
_entity.pdbx_description
1 polymer ?
#
loop_
_entity_poly.entity_id
_entity_poly.type
_entity_poly.pdbx_seq_one_letter_code
_entity_poly.pdbx_strand_id
1 'polypeptide(L)'
;MNQRRLPILPILAIAALLPAAAAAQEKPAEATLELYKTKCLACHLADGNSPVPDMNFVNGNWKHGTKVADMVKVITEGVPGTAMISFKEQLSPEEIEALARYVRSFDKKLKPEKPTKGGK
;
A
#
# COMPACT_ATOMS: atom_id res chain seq x y z
N MET A 1 -64.84 -32.44 -11.68
CA MET A 1 -63.37 -32.45 -11.58
C MET A 1 -62.92 -31.01 -11.36
N ASN A 2 -62.53 -30.69 -10.17
CA ASN A 2 -62.27 -29.31 -9.72
C ASN A 2 -60.74 -29.05 -9.75
N GLN A 3 -60.23 -28.47 -10.81
CA GLN A 3 -58.82 -28.09 -10.88
C GLN A 3 -58.61 -26.76 -10.12
N ARG A 4 -58.11 -26.87 -8.93
CA ARG A 4 -57.63 -25.72 -8.15
C ARG A 4 -56.37 -25.19 -8.79
N ARG A 5 -56.47 -24.08 -9.50
CA ARG A 5 -55.30 -23.30 -9.99
C ARG A 5 -54.64 -22.64 -8.80
N LEU A 6 -53.41 -23.09 -8.50
CA LEU A 6 -52.55 -22.42 -7.55
C LEU A 6 -52.03 -21.11 -8.13
N PRO A 7 -52.05 -20.00 -7.39
CA PRO A 7 -51.46 -18.76 -7.87
C PRO A 7 -49.94 -18.85 -7.89
N ILE A 8 -49.38 -18.59 -9.04
CA ILE A 8 -47.94 -18.41 -9.21
C ILE A 8 -47.57 -17.06 -8.63
N LEU A 9 -46.94 -17.04 -7.44
CA LEU A 9 -46.35 -15.85 -6.85
C LEU A 9 -45.08 -15.49 -7.64
N PRO A 10 -44.93 -14.23 -8.09
CA PRO A 10 -43.69 -13.79 -8.70
C PRO A 10 -42.60 -13.72 -7.61
N ILE A 11 -41.54 -14.49 -7.80
CA ILE A 11 -40.31 -14.37 -6.98
C ILE A 11 -39.66 -13.05 -7.38
N LEU A 12 -39.78 -12.04 -6.52
CA LEU A 12 -39.00 -10.81 -6.65
C LEU A 12 -37.52 -11.17 -6.35
N ALA A 13 -36.71 -11.20 -7.40
CA ALA A 13 -35.27 -11.28 -7.26
C ALA A 13 -34.77 -9.95 -6.69
N ILE A 14 -34.47 -9.93 -5.40
CA ILE A 14 -33.77 -8.81 -4.76
C ILE A 14 -32.31 -8.91 -5.19
N ALA A 15 -31.94 -8.10 -6.17
CA ALA A 15 -30.53 -7.90 -6.52
C ALA A 15 -29.85 -7.17 -5.34
N ALA A 16 -29.11 -7.91 -4.53
CA ALA A 16 -28.27 -7.34 -3.50
C ALA A 16 -27.13 -6.56 -4.18
N LEU A 17 -27.25 -5.23 -4.22
CA LEU A 17 -26.13 -4.34 -4.53
C LEU A 17 -25.12 -4.48 -3.36
N LEU A 18 -24.08 -5.27 -3.57
CA LEU A 18 -22.92 -5.27 -2.69
C LEU A 18 -22.23 -3.91 -2.84
N PRO A 19 -22.05 -3.15 -1.77
CA PRO A 19 -21.25 -1.93 -1.85
C PRO A 19 -19.83 -2.33 -2.26
N ALA A 20 -19.33 -1.72 -3.34
CA ALA A 20 -17.91 -1.79 -3.67
C ALA A 20 -17.15 -1.22 -2.47
N ALA A 21 -16.46 -2.09 -1.72
CA ALA A 21 -15.60 -1.65 -0.65
C ALA A 21 -14.54 -0.73 -1.27
N ALA A 22 -14.66 0.58 -1.04
CA ALA A 22 -13.59 1.51 -1.34
C ALA A 22 -12.35 0.98 -0.60
N ALA A 23 -11.25 0.76 -1.34
CA ALA A 23 -9.97 0.38 -0.74
C ALA A 23 -9.51 1.57 0.13
N ALA A 24 -9.97 1.59 1.38
CA ALA A 24 -9.44 2.49 2.38
C ALA A 24 -7.96 2.14 2.55
N GLN A 25 -7.10 3.16 2.60
CA GLN A 25 -5.71 2.95 2.99
C GLN A 25 -5.73 2.37 4.40
N GLU A 26 -5.36 1.10 4.50
CA GLU A 26 -5.22 0.47 5.80
C GLU A 26 -4.20 1.25 6.62
N LYS A 27 -4.55 1.54 7.87
CA LYS A 27 -3.60 2.15 8.81
C LYS A 27 -2.38 1.23 8.89
N PRO A 28 -1.16 1.77 8.76
CA PRO A 28 0.04 0.95 8.85
C PRO A 28 0.10 0.24 10.21
N ALA A 29 0.55 -1.00 10.20
CA ALA A 29 0.74 -1.77 11.42
C ALA A 29 1.75 -1.07 12.35
N GLU A 30 1.58 -1.21 13.66
CA GLU A 30 2.49 -0.62 14.64
C GLU A 30 3.96 -1.04 14.41
N ALA A 31 4.17 -2.31 14.05
CA ALA A 31 5.50 -2.81 13.69
C ALA A 31 6.12 -2.06 12.50
N THR A 32 5.33 -1.71 11.50
CA THR A 32 5.80 -0.92 10.34
C THR A 32 6.19 0.50 10.75
N LEU A 33 5.42 1.12 11.64
CA LEU A 33 5.73 2.45 12.16
C LEU A 33 7.04 2.44 12.96
N GLU A 34 7.25 1.42 13.77
CA GLU A 34 8.50 1.28 14.56
C GLU A 34 9.70 1.02 13.65
N LEU A 35 9.57 0.19 12.61
CA LEU A 35 10.62 0.00 11.62
C LEU A 35 10.96 1.31 10.88
N TYR A 36 9.96 2.06 10.47
CA TYR A 36 10.17 3.37 9.84
C TYR A 36 10.92 4.32 10.77
N LYS A 37 10.49 4.41 12.02
CA LYS A 37 11.09 5.25 13.04
C LYS A 37 12.57 4.91 13.30
N THR A 38 12.89 3.63 13.32
CA THR A 38 14.24 3.17 13.65
C THR A 38 15.19 3.12 12.45
N LYS A 39 14.68 2.93 11.24
CA LYS A 39 15.49 2.70 10.04
C LYS A 39 15.45 3.83 9.00
N CYS A 40 14.39 4.62 8.96
CA CYS A 40 14.11 5.54 7.85
C CYS A 40 14.05 7.00 8.29
N LEU A 41 13.56 7.26 9.51
CA LEU A 41 13.23 8.59 10.03
C LEU A 41 14.41 9.56 9.99
N ALA A 42 15.62 9.09 10.25
CA ALA A 42 16.81 9.95 10.33
C ALA A 42 17.08 10.73 9.04
N CYS A 43 16.75 10.15 7.88
CA CYS A 43 16.93 10.78 6.58
C CYS A 43 15.62 11.30 5.97
N HIS A 44 14.52 10.58 6.18
CA HIS A 44 13.24 10.86 5.52
C HIS A 44 12.25 11.65 6.37
N LEU A 45 12.54 11.88 7.65
CA LEU A 45 11.71 12.53 8.65
C LEU A 45 10.38 11.82 8.94
N ALA A 46 9.74 12.14 10.06
CA ALA A 46 8.53 11.46 10.52
C ALA A 46 7.32 11.64 9.58
N ASP A 47 7.27 12.76 8.88
CA ASP A 47 6.21 13.13 7.92
C ASP A 47 6.61 12.89 6.45
N GLY A 48 7.79 12.31 6.21
CA GLY A 48 8.33 12.10 4.87
C GLY A 48 8.74 13.37 4.13
N ASN A 49 8.71 14.52 4.79
CA ASN A 49 8.96 15.83 4.19
C ASN A 49 10.39 16.31 4.45
N SER A 50 11.36 15.52 4.03
CA SER A 50 12.77 15.89 4.16
C SER A 50 13.10 17.19 3.41
N PRO A 51 13.94 18.08 3.97
CA PRO A 51 14.45 19.25 3.27
C PRO A 51 15.38 18.90 2.10
N VAL A 52 15.91 17.68 2.07
CA VAL A 52 16.70 17.17 0.95
C VAL A 52 15.73 16.62 -0.11
N PRO A 53 15.70 17.20 -1.32
CA PRO A 53 14.70 16.84 -2.33
C PRO A 53 14.62 15.36 -2.66
N ASP A 54 15.78 14.70 -2.72
CA ASP A 54 15.89 13.27 -3.07
C ASP A 54 15.48 12.31 -1.93
N MET A 55 15.32 12.84 -0.72
CA MET A 55 14.86 12.11 0.46
C MET A 55 13.40 12.42 0.82
N ASN A 56 12.75 13.27 0.03
CA ASN A 56 11.41 13.78 0.30
C ASN A 56 10.35 12.93 -0.42
N PHE A 57 9.40 12.38 0.33
CA PHE A 57 8.31 11.56 -0.19
C PHE A 57 7.04 12.35 -0.53
N VAL A 58 7.00 13.65 -0.22
CA VAL A 58 5.80 14.48 -0.35
C VAL A 58 5.85 15.35 -1.60
N ASN A 59 7.05 15.67 -2.11
CA ASN A 59 7.24 16.59 -3.22
C ASN A 59 6.83 16.05 -4.61
N GLY A 60 6.57 14.75 -4.71
CA GLY A 60 6.19 14.08 -5.96
C GLY A 60 7.35 13.72 -6.90
N ASN A 61 8.59 13.94 -6.48
CA ASN A 61 9.79 13.61 -7.27
C ASN A 61 10.27 12.18 -7.00
N TRP A 62 9.58 11.20 -7.59
CA TRP A 62 9.92 9.79 -7.45
C TRP A 62 10.91 9.35 -8.54
N LYS A 63 12.19 9.49 -8.28
CA LYS A 63 13.26 9.16 -9.24
C LYS A 63 13.30 7.68 -9.67
N HIS A 64 12.85 6.79 -8.82
CA HIS A 64 12.92 5.34 -9.03
C HIS A 64 11.57 4.70 -9.31
N GLY A 65 10.54 5.50 -9.59
CA GLY A 65 9.18 5.04 -9.87
C GLY A 65 8.21 5.25 -8.71
N THR A 66 6.92 5.10 -9.00
CA THR A 66 5.82 5.43 -8.07
C THR A 66 5.05 4.22 -7.56
N LYS A 67 5.36 3.03 -8.06
CA LYS A 67 4.68 1.79 -7.66
C LYS A 67 5.26 1.24 -6.36
N VAL A 68 4.45 0.49 -5.64
CA VAL A 68 4.94 -0.24 -4.45
C VAL A 68 6.15 -1.10 -4.81
N ALA A 69 6.10 -1.80 -5.94
CA ALA A 69 7.21 -2.64 -6.41
C ALA A 69 8.51 -1.87 -6.63
N ASP A 70 8.44 -0.62 -7.12
CA ASP A 70 9.61 0.24 -7.32
C ASP A 70 10.25 0.59 -5.96
N MET A 71 9.42 0.92 -4.97
CA MET A 71 9.88 1.23 -3.61
C MET A 71 10.43 0.00 -2.89
N VAL A 72 9.80 -1.17 -3.08
CA VAL A 72 10.33 -2.45 -2.59
C VAL A 72 11.74 -2.69 -3.12
N LYS A 73 11.96 -2.46 -4.43
CA LYS A 73 13.28 -2.60 -5.04
C LYS A 73 14.30 -1.66 -4.41
N VAL A 74 13.96 -0.37 -4.25
CA VAL A 74 14.86 0.63 -3.65
C VAL A 74 15.21 0.28 -2.21
N ILE A 75 14.25 -0.13 -1.39
CA ILE A 75 14.51 -0.52 0.01
C ILE A 75 15.35 -1.80 0.06
N THR A 76 15.05 -2.77 -0.79
CA THR A 76 15.77 -4.04 -0.85
C THR A 76 17.23 -3.85 -1.27
N GLU A 77 17.47 -3.13 -2.35
CA GLU A 77 18.78 -3.02 -2.99
C GLU A 77 19.58 -1.80 -2.54
N GLY A 78 18.91 -0.78 -1.98
CA GLY A 78 19.49 0.54 -1.77
C GLY A 78 19.69 1.30 -3.07
N VAL A 79 20.33 2.46 -2.98
CA VAL A 79 20.69 3.28 -4.14
C VAL A 79 22.21 3.43 -4.15
N PRO A 80 22.91 2.74 -5.05
CA PRO A 80 24.37 2.77 -5.12
C PRO A 80 24.92 4.20 -5.23
N GLY A 81 26.01 4.51 -4.51
CA GLY A 81 26.62 5.82 -4.48
C GLY A 81 25.90 6.85 -3.61
N THR A 82 24.90 6.46 -2.85
CA THR A 82 24.15 7.32 -1.92
C THR A 82 24.16 6.74 -0.50
N ALA A 83 23.63 7.51 0.46
CA ALA A 83 23.43 7.06 1.85
C ALA A 83 22.28 6.04 1.99
N MET A 84 21.46 5.84 0.96
CA MET A 84 20.38 4.84 0.98
C MET A 84 20.98 3.44 0.80
N ILE A 85 21.20 2.76 1.92
CA ILE A 85 21.75 1.41 1.96
C ILE A 85 20.72 0.33 1.61
N SER A 86 21.19 -0.87 1.27
CA SER A 86 20.36 -2.06 1.13
C SER A 86 19.85 -2.54 2.49
N PHE A 87 18.56 -2.88 2.58
CA PHE A 87 17.96 -3.44 3.80
C PHE A 87 17.63 -4.94 3.69
N LYS A 88 17.98 -5.60 2.58
CA LYS A 88 17.64 -7.02 2.35
C LYS A 88 18.14 -7.98 3.41
N GLU A 89 19.26 -7.67 4.07
CA GLU A 89 19.82 -8.49 5.14
C GLU A 89 19.27 -8.13 6.53
N GLN A 90 18.54 -7.02 6.65
CA GLN A 90 18.03 -6.51 7.91
C GLN A 90 16.52 -6.66 8.08
N LEU A 91 15.78 -6.76 6.97
CA LEU A 91 14.33 -6.76 6.92
C LEU A 91 13.83 -7.93 6.08
N SER A 92 12.71 -8.53 6.50
CA SER A 92 12.02 -9.54 5.70
C SER A 92 11.36 -8.91 4.46
N PRO A 93 11.05 -9.70 3.41
CA PRO A 93 10.30 -9.21 2.25
C PRO A 93 8.95 -8.57 2.64
N GLU A 94 8.26 -9.11 3.64
CA GLU A 94 6.98 -8.61 4.14
C GLU A 94 7.14 -7.26 4.83
N GLU A 95 8.18 -7.09 5.64
CA GLU A 95 8.52 -5.81 6.28
C GLU A 95 8.88 -4.75 5.25
N ILE A 96 9.65 -5.11 4.23
CA ILE A 96 10.01 -4.23 3.12
C ILE A 96 8.76 -3.79 2.34
N GLU A 97 7.84 -4.71 2.02
CA GLU A 97 6.60 -4.36 1.33
C GLU A 97 5.71 -3.44 2.18
N ALA A 98 5.59 -3.72 3.46
CA ALA A 98 4.82 -2.88 4.39
C ALA A 98 5.42 -1.46 4.48
N LEU A 99 6.73 -1.33 4.57
CA LEU A 99 7.43 -0.04 4.53
C LEU A 99 7.25 0.68 3.21
N ALA A 100 7.33 -0.02 2.07
CA ALA A 100 7.12 0.55 0.75
C ALA A 100 5.71 1.16 0.61
N ARG A 101 4.68 0.45 1.08
CA ARG A 101 3.30 0.95 1.11
C ARG A 101 3.16 2.16 2.03
N TYR A 102 3.77 2.13 3.19
CA TYR A 102 3.75 3.24 4.14
C TYR A 102 4.44 4.47 3.56
N VAL A 103 5.64 4.35 3.02
CA VAL A 103 6.40 5.43 2.37
C VAL A 103 5.60 6.04 1.21
N ARG A 104 5.01 5.21 0.38
CA ARG A 104 4.18 5.66 -0.74
C ARG A 104 2.96 6.48 -0.28
N SER A 105 2.43 6.19 0.90
CA SER A 105 1.25 6.87 1.46
C SER A 105 1.49 8.32 1.86
N PHE A 106 2.75 8.76 1.97
CA PHE A 106 3.07 10.17 2.23
C PHE A 106 2.71 11.08 1.05
N ASP A 107 2.82 10.58 -0.18
CA ASP A 107 2.36 11.32 -1.36
C ASP A 107 0.86 11.13 -1.57
N LYS A 108 0.09 12.13 -1.17
CA LYS A 108 -1.38 12.09 -1.25
C LYS A 108 -1.93 12.14 -2.69
N LYS A 109 -1.09 12.39 -3.68
CA LYS A 109 -1.45 12.33 -5.10
C LYS A 109 -1.48 10.90 -5.63
N LEU A 110 -0.75 9.99 -4.99
CA LEU A 110 -0.71 8.58 -5.37
C LEU A 110 -1.88 7.82 -4.75
N LYS A 111 -2.68 7.18 -5.60
CA LYS A 111 -3.77 6.32 -5.14
C LYS A 111 -3.22 5.03 -4.51
N PRO A 112 -3.88 4.46 -3.49
CA PRO A 112 -3.50 3.17 -2.92
C PRO A 112 -3.45 2.09 -4.00
N GLU A 113 -2.41 1.26 -3.96
CA GLU A 113 -2.35 0.06 -4.77
C GLU A 113 -2.96 -1.12 -4.01
N LYS A 114 -3.73 -1.94 -4.71
CA LYS A 114 -4.22 -3.19 -4.14
C LYS A 114 -3.04 -4.07 -3.74
N PRO A 115 -3.15 -4.84 -2.63
CA PRO A 115 -2.14 -5.85 -2.31
C PRO A 115 -1.92 -6.75 -3.51
N THR A 116 -0.70 -6.87 -3.98
CA THR A 116 -0.35 -7.94 -4.90
C THR A 116 -0.54 -9.23 -4.13
N LYS A 117 -1.48 -10.07 -4.57
CA LYS A 117 -1.57 -11.45 -4.04
C LYS A 117 -0.18 -12.03 -4.20
N GLY A 118 0.45 -12.34 -3.07
CA GLY A 118 1.83 -12.74 -3.00
C GLY A 118 2.21 -13.68 -4.13
N GLY A 119 3.15 -13.21 -4.94
CA GLY A 119 3.84 -14.08 -5.85
C GLY A 119 4.56 -15.13 -5.01
N LYS A 120 4.16 -16.37 -5.18
CA LYS A 120 4.96 -17.48 -4.70
C LYS A 120 6.26 -17.50 -5.48
#